data_afb676817adfa4eda71f674c5e440e6a
#
_entry.id   afb676817adfa4eda71f674c5e440e6a
#
_cell.length_a   1.000
_cell.length_b   1.000
_cell.length_c   1.000
_cell.angle_alpha   90.00
_cell.angle_beta   90.00
_cell.angle_gamma   90.00
#
_symmetry.space_group_name_H-M   'P 1'
#
loop_
_entity.id
_entity.type
_entity.pdbx_description
1 polymer ?
#
loop_
_entity_poly.entity_id
_entity_poly.type
_entity_poly.pdbx_seq_one_letter_code
_entity_poly.pdbx_strand_id
1 'polypeptide(L)'
;VADLPEALDQALREYYPVPEVKRAATHRQGLTARMNQLEKQFQQPGDRKGAAGVRAAKEAGISPRTWQKWKAGVQKPGARLLQKLEGAYARFVQHPKMKRRVNTKGAPNLVKVTAKIKWSSSPKKNYNKVAQRTTTLEGMRGVMVGVIRAWATAGPEAAADALERGAASVYRADEIRFEGDHVEIEFP
;
A
#
# COMPACT_ATOMS: atom_id res chain seq x y z
N VAL A 1 -0.82 17.40 3.01
CA VAL A 1 0.54 17.28 3.56
C VAL A 1 0.77 15.81 3.79
N ALA A 2 1.62 15.19 2.99
CA ALA A 2 1.90 13.77 3.07
C ALA A 2 3.33 13.54 3.57
N ASP A 3 3.53 12.57 4.45
CA ASP A 3 4.83 12.03 4.79
C ASP A 3 5.32 11.04 3.72
N LEU A 4 6.51 10.48 3.87
CA LEU A 4 7.07 9.55 2.88
C LEU A 4 6.20 8.29 2.68
N PRO A 5 5.71 7.60 3.73
CA PRO A 5 4.81 6.47 3.57
C PRO A 5 3.53 6.79 2.80
N GLU A 6 2.85 7.90 3.14
CA GLU A 6 1.62 8.33 2.45
C GLU A 6 1.89 8.70 0.99
N ALA A 7 2.92 9.50 0.73
CA ALA A 7 3.29 9.91 -0.62
C ALA A 7 3.64 8.70 -1.51
N LEU A 8 4.36 7.73 -0.95
CA LEU A 8 4.72 6.51 -1.67
C LEU A 8 3.51 5.61 -1.93
N ASP A 9 2.60 5.48 -0.96
CA ASP A 9 1.34 4.73 -1.14
C ASP A 9 0.50 5.34 -2.26
N GLN A 10 0.34 6.67 -2.25
CA GLN A 10 -0.38 7.38 -3.30
C GLN A 10 0.26 7.18 -4.67
N ALA A 11 1.56 7.43 -4.80
CA ALA A 11 2.29 7.29 -6.06
C ALA A 11 2.23 5.85 -6.61
N LEU A 12 2.37 4.83 -5.75
CA LEU A 12 2.24 3.43 -6.15
C LEU A 12 0.84 3.08 -6.63
N ARG A 13 -0.21 3.62 -6.01
CA ARG A 13 -1.60 3.41 -6.44
C ARG A 13 -1.89 4.08 -7.77
N GLU A 14 -1.35 5.26 -8.02
CA GLU A 14 -1.48 5.99 -9.28
C GLU A 14 -0.71 5.28 -10.40
N TYR A 15 0.51 4.85 -10.14
CA TYR A 15 1.35 4.16 -11.13
C TYR A 15 0.82 2.77 -11.49
N TYR A 16 0.24 2.04 -10.53
CA TYR A 16 -0.39 0.74 -10.71
C TYR A 16 -1.89 0.82 -10.43
N PRO A 17 -2.68 1.48 -11.28
CA PRO A 17 -4.09 1.67 -11.01
C PRO A 17 -4.81 0.33 -10.90
N VAL A 18 -5.28 0.04 -9.70
CA VAL A 18 -6.13 -1.13 -9.42
C VAL A 18 -7.57 -0.64 -9.34
N PRO A 19 -8.53 -1.29 -10.02
CA PRO A 19 -9.93 -0.90 -9.91
C PRO A 19 -10.36 -0.95 -8.43
N GLU A 20 -10.57 0.21 -7.87
CA GLU A 20 -11.04 0.36 -6.50
C GLU A 20 -12.57 0.44 -6.46
N VAL A 21 -13.14 0.08 -5.32
CA VAL A 21 -14.52 0.38 -5.06
C VAL A 21 -14.66 1.88 -4.84
N LYS A 22 -15.20 2.59 -5.85
CA LYS A 22 -15.31 4.07 -5.86
C LYS A 22 -16.01 4.66 -4.64
N ARG A 23 -16.91 3.91 -3.99
CA ARG A 23 -17.64 4.37 -2.83
C ARG A 23 -16.96 3.94 -1.53
N ALA A 24 -16.85 4.85 -0.57
CA ALA A 24 -16.31 4.54 0.75
C ALA A 24 -17.04 3.37 1.42
N ALA A 25 -16.34 2.61 2.25
CA ALA A 25 -16.93 1.48 2.98
C ALA A 25 -17.93 1.91 4.06
N THR A 26 -17.96 3.20 4.40
CA THR A 26 -19.01 3.81 5.25
C THR A 26 -20.38 3.81 4.56
N HIS A 27 -20.42 3.79 3.24
CA HIS A 27 -21.66 3.63 2.46
C HIS A 27 -22.00 2.17 2.25
N ARG A 28 -23.28 1.82 2.40
CA ARG A 28 -23.77 0.44 2.23
C ARG A 28 -23.28 -0.21 0.93
N GLN A 29 -23.34 0.49 -0.18
CA GLN A 29 -22.90 -0.04 -1.48
C GLN A 29 -21.39 -0.29 -1.52
N GLY A 30 -20.58 0.63 -0.98
CA GLY A 30 -19.14 0.48 -0.89
C GLY A 30 -18.74 -0.68 0.03
N LEU A 31 -19.41 -0.80 1.17
CA LEU A 31 -19.25 -1.91 2.11
C LEU A 31 -19.56 -3.27 1.43
N THR A 32 -20.75 -3.37 0.85
CA THR A 32 -21.20 -4.62 0.18
C THR A 32 -20.29 -5.00 -0.98
N ALA A 33 -19.81 -4.05 -1.77
CA ALA A 33 -18.89 -4.30 -2.87
C ALA A 33 -17.55 -4.89 -2.39
N ARG A 34 -16.97 -4.36 -1.30
CA ARG A 34 -15.73 -4.91 -0.71
C ARG A 34 -15.94 -6.30 -0.15
N MET A 35 -17.02 -6.50 0.58
CA MET A 35 -17.40 -7.83 1.12
C MET A 35 -17.55 -8.86 0.00
N ASN A 36 -18.26 -8.54 -1.07
CA ASN A 36 -18.46 -9.44 -2.21
C ASN A 36 -17.13 -9.75 -2.93
N GLN A 37 -16.23 -8.77 -3.06
CA GLN A 37 -14.91 -9.02 -3.65
C GLN A 37 -14.05 -9.90 -2.76
N LEU A 38 -14.09 -9.71 -1.43
CA LEU A 38 -13.43 -10.61 -0.48
C LEU A 38 -13.99 -12.04 -0.58
N GLU A 39 -15.31 -12.21 -0.57
CA GLU A 39 -15.92 -13.53 -0.68
C GLU A 39 -15.48 -14.27 -1.93
N LYS A 40 -15.37 -13.57 -3.07
CA LYS A 40 -14.85 -14.17 -4.32
C LYS A 40 -13.43 -14.72 -4.18
N GLN A 41 -12.55 -14.10 -3.34
CA GLN A 41 -11.21 -14.61 -3.11
C GLN A 41 -11.20 -15.92 -2.31
N PHE A 42 -12.21 -16.13 -1.48
CA PHE A 42 -12.33 -17.31 -0.62
C PHE A 42 -13.36 -18.34 -1.12
N GLN A 43 -13.90 -18.14 -2.31
CA GLN A 43 -14.82 -19.08 -2.92
C GLN A 43 -14.07 -20.34 -3.40
N GLN A 44 -14.59 -21.51 -3.06
CA GLN A 44 -14.05 -22.81 -3.46
C GLN A 44 -15.09 -23.58 -4.29
N PRO A 45 -14.66 -24.44 -5.23
CA PRO A 45 -15.57 -25.34 -5.94
C PRO A 45 -16.35 -26.20 -4.94
N GLY A 46 -17.65 -26.31 -5.15
CA GLY A 46 -18.53 -27.09 -4.26
C GLY A 46 -18.97 -26.39 -2.98
N ASP A 47 -18.64 -25.13 -2.79
CA ASP A 47 -19.06 -24.38 -1.61
C ASP A 47 -20.57 -24.31 -1.44
N ARG A 48 -21.03 -24.59 -0.22
CA ARG A 48 -22.40 -24.26 0.18
C ARG A 48 -22.61 -22.76 0.23
N LYS A 49 -23.83 -22.31 -0.03
CA LYS A 49 -24.21 -20.88 0.02
C LYS A 49 -23.75 -20.26 1.36
N GLY A 50 -22.97 -19.20 1.28
CA GLY A 50 -22.46 -18.46 2.44
C GLY A 50 -21.11 -18.95 3.00
N ALA A 51 -20.59 -20.09 2.58
CA ALA A 51 -19.31 -20.64 3.08
C ALA A 51 -18.14 -19.69 2.81
N ALA A 52 -18.06 -19.10 1.63
CA ALA A 52 -17.04 -18.10 1.28
C ALA A 52 -17.11 -16.86 2.19
N GLY A 53 -18.33 -16.42 2.54
CA GLY A 53 -18.53 -15.29 3.46
C GLY A 53 -18.05 -15.58 4.88
N VAL A 54 -18.22 -16.82 5.36
CA VAL A 54 -17.69 -17.24 6.66
C VAL A 54 -16.17 -17.20 6.67
N ARG A 55 -15.51 -17.72 5.61
CA ARG A 55 -14.04 -17.68 5.49
C ARG A 55 -13.53 -16.24 5.38
N ALA A 56 -14.14 -15.42 4.51
CA ALA A 56 -13.76 -14.02 4.37
C ALA A 56 -13.89 -13.23 5.69
N ALA A 57 -14.98 -13.45 6.42
CA ALA A 57 -15.18 -12.83 7.74
C ALA A 57 -14.09 -13.23 8.73
N LYS A 58 -13.77 -14.54 8.82
CA LYS A 58 -12.73 -15.06 9.70
C LYS A 58 -11.36 -14.46 9.38
N GLU A 59 -10.99 -14.41 8.11
CA GLU A 59 -9.73 -13.82 7.66
C GLU A 59 -9.65 -12.31 7.91
N ALA A 60 -10.79 -11.62 7.87
CA ALA A 60 -10.87 -10.21 8.23
C ALA A 60 -10.90 -9.97 9.76
N GLY A 61 -10.90 -11.03 10.59
CA GLY A 61 -11.03 -10.92 12.04
C GLY A 61 -12.39 -10.36 12.47
N ILE A 62 -13.45 -10.68 11.72
CA ILE A 62 -14.84 -10.25 11.94
C ILE A 62 -15.69 -11.51 12.17
N SER A 63 -16.60 -11.46 13.15
CA SER A 63 -17.46 -12.62 13.38
C SER A 63 -18.39 -12.88 12.16
N PRO A 64 -18.62 -14.14 11.78
CA PRO A 64 -19.55 -14.47 10.66
C PRO A 64 -20.96 -13.88 10.86
N ARG A 65 -21.42 -13.82 12.13
CA ARG A 65 -22.72 -13.23 12.46
C ARG A 65 -22.74 -11.73 12.16
N THR A 66 -21.68 -11.00 12.51
CA THR A 66 -21.53 -9.57 12.21
C THR A 66 -21.47 -9.34 10.70
N TRP A 67 -20.70 -10.17 9.99
CA TRP A 67 -20.62 -10.14 8.53
C TRP A 67 -21.99 -10.27 7.87
N GLN A 68 -22.78 -11.26 8.28
CA GLN A 68 -24.14 -11.45 7.77
C GLN A 68 -25.06 -10.26 8.05
N LYS A 69 -24.98 -9.69 9.27
CA LYS A 69 -25.77 -8.49 9.61
C LYS A 69 -25.43 -7.28 8.72
N TRP A 70 -24.15 -7.11 8.39
CA TRP A 70 -23.73 -6.05 7.47
C TRP A 70 -24.24 -6.29 6.04
N LYS A 71 -24.14 -7.52 5.54
CA LYS A 71 -24.71 -7.87 4.24
C LYS A 71 -26.21 -7.64 4.16
N ALA A 72 -26.93 -8.00 5.20
CA ALA A 72 -28.37 -7.76 5.30
C ALA A 72 -28.73 -6.27 5.50
N GLY A 73 -27.74 -5.42 5.83
CA GLY A 73 -27.98 -4.00 6.13
C GLY A 73 -28.65 -3.75 7.47
N VAL A 74 -28.68 -4.76 8.35
CA VAL A 74 -29.27 -4.67 9.69
C VAL A 74 -28.38 -3.92 10.66
N GLN A 75 -27.08 -3.90 10.41
CA GLN A 75 -26.09 -3.25 11.27
C GLN A 75 -25.07 -2.47 10.43
N LYS A 76 -24.71 -1.26 10.88
CA LYS A 76 -23.58 -0.52 10.32
C LYS A 76 -22.27 -0.92 11.03
N PRO A 77 -21.13 -1.00 10.32
CA PRO A 77 -19.85 -1.25 10.95
C PRO A 77 -19.40 -0.07 11.84
N GLY A 78 -18.87 -0.38 13.02
CA GLY A 78 -18.12 0.60 13.80
C GLY A 78 -16.70 0.79 13.23
N ALA A 79 -16.06 1.93 13.56
CA ALA A 79 -14.77 2.33 12.99
C ALA A 79 -13.70 1.23 13.07
N ARG A 80 -13.53 0.59 14.23
CA ARG A 80 -12.54 -0.50 14.44
C ARG A 80 -12.77 -1.70 13.52
N LEU A 81 -14.02 -2.12 13.32
CA LEU A 81 -14.33 -3.26 12.46
C LEU A 81 -14.26 -2.88 10.97
N LEU A 82 -14.55 -1.61 10.66
CA LEU A 82 -14.38 -1.08 9.32
C LEU A 82 -12.90 -1.09 8.92
N GLN A 83 -12.00 -0.67 9.81
CA GLN A 83 -10.56 -0.74 9.60
C GLN A 83 -10.08 -2.18 9.35
N LYS A 84 -10.60 -3.16 10.10
CA LYS A 84 -10.30 -4.58 9.86
C LYS A 84 -10.74 -5.04 8.46
N LEU A 85 -11.94 -4.64 8.02
CA LEU A 85 -12.45 -4.94 6.69
C LEU A 85 -11.56 -4.33 5.59
N GLU A 86 -11.20 -3.05 5.74
CA GLU A 86 -10.33 -2.35 4.78
C GLU A 86 -8.94 -3.01 4.72
N GLY A 87 -8.34 -3.36 5.85
CA GLY A 87 -7.08 -4.08 5.90
C GLY A 87 -7.16 -5.45 5.21
N ALA A 88 -8.22 -6.21 5.43
CA ALA A 88 -8.44 -7.48 4.74
C ALA A 88 -8.64 -7.27 3.23
N TYR A 89 -9.42 -6.24 2.85
CA TYR A 89 -9.66 -5.89 1.46
C TYR A 89 -8.35 -5.50 0.73
N ALA A 90 -7.53 -4.67 1.35
CA ALA A 90 -6.21 -4.34 0.84
C ALA A 90 -5.37 -5.61 0.64
N ARG A 91 -5.22 -6.42 1.69
CA ARG A 91 -4.38 -7.62 1.70
C ARG A 91 -4.81 -8.68 0.66
N PHE A 92 -6.09 -9.01 0.59
CA PHE A 92 -6.56 -10.15 -0.20
C PHE A 92 -7.09 -9.77 -1.59
N VAL A 93 -7.44 -8.50 -1.82
CA VAL A 93 -8.00 -8.05 -3.10
C VAL A 93 -7.07 -7.08 -3.82
N GLN A 94 -6.64 -6.01 -3.16
CA GLN A 94 -5.84 -4.96 -3.81
C GLN A 94 -4.39 -5.42 -4.07
N HIS A 95 -3.68 -5.91 -3.04
CA HIS A 95 -2.29 -6.32 -3.20
C HIS A 95 -2.07 -7.42 -4.25
N PRO A 96 -2.87 -8.50 -4.34
CA PRO A 96 -2.73 -9.48 -5.41
C PRO A 96 -2.95 -8.89 -6.80
N LYS A 97 -3.91 -7.97 -6.96
CA LYS A 97 -4.15 -7.28 -8.22
C LYS A 97 -2.98 -6.37 -8.58
N MET A 98 -2.46 -5.62 -7.61
CA MET A 98 -1.28 -4.78 -7.80
C MET A 98 -0.05 -5.62 -8.17
N LYS A 99 0.22 -6.73 -7.48
CA LYS A 99 1.31 -7.64 -7.82
C LYS A 99 1.24 -8.12 -9.28
N ARG A 100 0.04 -8.45 -9.77
CA ARG A 100 -0.17 -8.80 -11.19
C ARG A 100 0.17 -7.62 -12.11
N ARG A 101 -0.24 -6.40 -11.77
CA ARG A 101 0.06 -5.19 -12.54
C ARG A 101 1.57 -4.90 -12.56
N VAL A 102 2.25 -5.02 -11.43
CA VAL A 102 3.71 -4.90 -11.34
C VAL A 102 4.39 -5.88 -12.27
N ASN A 103 3.97 -7.14 -12.27
CA ASN A 103 4.53 -8.16 -13.18
C ASN A 103 4.32 -7.82 -14.66
N THR A 104 3.22 -7.12 -15.00
CA THR A 104 2.90 -6.75 -16.38
C THR A 104 3.59 -5.45 -16.81
N LYS A 105 3.56 -4.41 -15.97
CA LYS A 105 4.12 -3.09 -16.27
C LYS A 105 5.61 -2.98 -15.96
N GLY A 106 6.11 -3.85 -15.08
CA GLY A 106 7.47 -3.76 -14.53
C GLY A 106 7.60 -2.73 -13.41
N ALA A 107 8.73 -2.76 -12.71
CA ALA A 107 9.04 -1.76 -11.70
C ALA A 107 9.61 -0.49 -12.34
N PRO A 108 9.28 0.72 -11.82
CA PRO A 108 9.85 1.96 -12.32
C PRO A 108 11.36 1.98 -12.12
N ASN A 109 12.07 2.56 -13.09
CA ASN A 109 13.52 2.72 -13.04
C ASN A 109 13.93 4.11 -12.54
N LEU A 110 13.05 5.07 -12.68
CA LEU A 110 13.20 6.44 -12.23
C LEU A 110 12.20 6.70 -11.10
N VAL A 111 12.67 7.35 -10.05
CA VAL A 111 11.84 7.80 -8.93
C VAL A 111 12.19 9.26 -8.68
N LYS A 112 11.24 10.14 -8.90
CA LYS A 112 11.38 11.57 -8.59
C LYS A 112 10.82 11.81 -7.19
N VAL A 113 11.64 12.34 -6.31
CA VAL A 113 11.29 12.64 -4.92
C VAL A 113 11.50 14.11 -4.65
N THR A 114 10.47 14.77 -4.16
CA THR A 114 10.55 16.13 -3.60
C THR A 114 10.39 16.02 -2.09
N ALA A 115 11.47 16.26 -1.34
CA ALA A 115 11.49 16.14 0.12
C ALA A 115 12.66 16.93 0.70
N LYS A 116 12.71 17.04 2.04
CA LYS A 116 13.95 17.35 2.75
C LYS A 116 14.80 16.10 2.73
N ILE A 117 15.89 16.11 1.94
CA ILE A 117 16.76 14.97 1.78
C ILE A 117 17.95 15.10 2.71
N LYS A 118 18.08 14.16 3.63
CA LYS A 118 19.26 13.98 4.45
C LYS A 118 20.12 12.90 3.81
N TRP A 119 21.33 13.26 3.49
CA TRP A 119 22.30 12.39 2.84
C TRP A 119 23.60 12.36 3.65
N SER A 120 24.05 11.19 4.06
CA SER A 120 25.36 11.00 4.67
C SER A 120 26.20 10.04 3.84
N SER A 121 27.39 10.50 3.48
CA SER A 121 28.40 9.68 2.82
C SER A 121 29.72 9.81 3.58
N SER A 122 30.04 8.84 4.41
CA SER A 122 31.24 8.73 5.25
C SER A 122 31.19 9.45 6.60
N PRO A 123 31.70 8.83 7.68
CA PRO A 123 31.69 9.39 9.04
C PRO A 123 32.59 10.62 9.25
N LYS A 124 33.38 11.05 8.24
CA LYS A 124 34.31 12.18 8.33
C LYS A 124 33.82 13.48 7.72
N LYS A 125 32.68 13.49 7.03
CA LYS A 125 32.10 14.72 6.47
C LYS A 125 30.63 14.78 6.83
N ASN A 126 30.30 15.46 7.91
CA ASN A 126 28.93 15.84 8.27
C ASN A 126 28.34 16.78 7.20
N TYR A 127 27.95 16.24 6.06
CA TYR A 127 27.11 16.93 5.11
C TYR A 127 25.63 16.76 5.52
N ASN A 128 25.28 17.30 6.68
CA ASN A 128 23.90 17.54 7.08
C ASN A 128 23.32 18.70 6.25
N LYS A 129 23.28 18.58 4.94
CA LYS A 129 22.51 19.50 4.10
C LYS A 129 21.08 19.02 4.06
N VAL A 130 20.29 19.41 5.04
CA VAL A 130 18.85 19.31 5.00
C VAL A 130 18.34 20.49 4.19
N ALA A 131 18.01 20.27 2.93
CA ALA A 131 17.33 21.26 2.11
C ALA A 131 16.17 20.56 1.38
N GLN A 132 15.04 21.24 1.26
CA GLN A 132 13.96 20.75 0.40
C GLN A 132 14.46 20.75 -1.05
N ARG A 133 14.44 19.60 -1.66
CA ARG A 133 14.95 19.40 -3.03
C ARG A 133 14.05 18.44 -3.79
N THR A 134 13.98 18.67 -5.07
CA THR A 134 13.50 17.65 -6.01
C THR A 134 14.71 16.92 -6.56
N THR A 135 14.72 15.61 -6.41
CA THR A 135 15.79 14.74 -6.90
C THR A 135 15.19 13.59 -7.72
N THR A 136 15.82 13.29 -8.84
CA THR A 136 15.47 12.09 -9.62
C THR A 136 16.48 11.00 -9.28
N LEU A 137 15.96 9.88 -8.75
CA LEU A 137 16.74 8.69 -8.45
C LEU A 137 16.69 7.75 -9.66
N GLU A 138 17.85 7.49 -10.26
CA GLU A 138 18.01 6.61 -11.41
C GLU A 138 18.48 5.22 -10.99
N GLY A 139 18.30 4.23 -11.87
CA GLY A 139 18.75 2.85 -11.59
C GLY A 139 17.93 2.14 -10.51
N MET A 140 16.75 2.66 -10.19
CA MET A 140 15.94 2.22 -9.05
C MET A 140 15.13 0.95 -9.31
N ARG A 141 15.14 0.38 -10.52
CA ARG A 141 14.29 -0.78 -10.87
C ARG A 141 14.38 -1.93 -9.87
N GLY A 142 15.61 -2.33 -9.51
CA GLY A 142 15.83 -3.40 -8.54
C GLY A 142 15.33 -3.06 -7.13
N VAL A 143 15.55 -1.82 -6.70
CA VAL A 143 15.06 -1.27 -5.43
C VAL A 143 13.54 -1.26 -5.42
N MET A 144 12.91 -0.75 -6.48
CA MET A 144 11.45 -0.64 -6.58
C MET A 144 10.75 -1.99 -6.57
N VAL A 145 11.37 -3.07 -7.04
CA VAL A 145 10.84 -4.43 -6.84
C VAL A 145 10.74 -4.77 -5.36
N GLY A 146 11.76 -4.43 -4.58
CA GLY A 146 11.78 -4.61 -3.12
C GLY A 146 10.77 -3.73 -2.40
N VAL A 147 10.70 -2.45 -2.79
CA VAL A 147 9.73 -1.47 -2.26
C VAL A 147 8.28 -1.94 -2.47
N ILE A 148 7.95 -2.34 -3.69
CA ILE A 148 6.61 -2.82 -4.02
C ILE A 148 6.27 -4.10 -3.26
N ARG A 149 7.24 -4.99 -3.09
CA ARG A 149 7.06 -6.21 -2.28
C ARG A 149 6.80 -5.85 -0.81
N ALA A 150 7.60 -4.96 -0.23
CA ALA A 150 7.43 -4.50 1.14
C ALA A 150 6.07 -3.83 1.33
N TRP A 151 5.68 -2.95 0.41
CA TRP A 151 4.36 -2.32 0.41
C TRP A 151 3.22 -3.34 0.39
N ALA A 152 3.31 -4.35 -0.49
CA ALA A 152 2.27 -5.37 -0.64
C ALA A 152 2.16 -6.33 0.54
N THR A 153 3.21 -6.48 1.34
CA THR A 153 3.25 -7.46 2.47
C THR A 153 3.11 -6.81 3.83
N ALA A 154 3.69 -5.63 4.02
CA ALA A 154 3.82 -4.98 5.32
C ALA A 154 3.34 -3.52 5.35
N GLY A 155 2.91 -2.98 4.19
CA GLY A 155 2.30 -1.66 4.10
C GLY A 155 3.25 -0.51 3.76
N PRO A 156 2.73 0.75 3.80
CA PRO A 156 3.46 1.93 3.35
C PRO A 156 4.76 2.20 4.12
N GLU A 157 4.77 2.01 5.43
CA GLU A 157 5.94 2.21 6.30
C GLU A 157 7.12 1.33 5.85
N ALA A 158 6.86 0.03 5.66
CA ALA A 158 7.89 -0.90 5.21
C ALA A 158 8.38 -0.60 3.79
N ALA A 159 7.51 -0.05 2.94
CA ALA A 159 7.88 0.41 1.61
C ALA A 159 8.78 1.63 1.66
N ALA A 160 8.49 2.60 2.53
CA ALA A 160 9.31 3.79 2.76
C ALA A 160 10.72 3.41 3.23
N ASP A 161 10.81 2.55 4.23
CA ASP A 161 12.08 2.00 4.72
C ASP A 161 12.87 1.26 3.62
N ALA A 162 12.19 0.51 2.77
CA ALA A 162 12.83 -0.20 1.65
C ALA A 162 13.34 0.77 0.58
N LEU A 163 12.62 1.87 0.32
CA LEU A 163 13.04 2.92 -0.60
C LEU A 163 14.32 3.62 -0.11
N GLU A 164 14.33 4.05 1.14
CA GLU A 164 15.48 4.74 1.75
C GLU A 164 16.73 3.87 1.76
N ARG A 165 16.63 2.63 2.25
CA ARG A 165 17.75 1.69 2.24
C ARG A 165 18.22 1.34 0.82
N GLY A 166 17.29 1.15 -0.09
CA GLY A 166 17.62 0.86 -1.48
C GLY A 166 18.29 2.03 -2.18
N ALA A 167 17.81 3.25 -1.98
CA ALA A 167 18.43 4.46 -2.50
C ALA A 167 19.86 4.62 -1.94
N ALA A 168 20.06 4.45 -0.62
CA ALA A 168 21.37 4.50 -0.02
C ALA A 168 22.33 3.49 -0.66
N SER A 169 21.87 2.26 -0.93
CA SER A 169 22.67 1.23 -1.59
C SER A 169 23.07 1.61 -3.03
N VAL A 170 22.11 2.10 -3.83
CA VAL A 170 22.37 2.51 -5.23
C VAL A 170 23.38 3.64 -5.30
N TYR A 171 23.26 4.61 -4.41
CA TYR A 171 24.12 5.81 -4.41
C TYR A 171 25.37 5.69 -3.53
N ARG A 172 25.63 4.48 -2.98
CA ARG A 172 26.77 4.22 -2.09
C ARG A 172 26.87 5.22 -0.93
N ALA A 173 25.71 5.58 -0.38
CA ALA A 173 25.60 6.42 0.79
C ALA A 173 25.47 5.56 2.06
N ASP A 174 25.94 6.07 3.20
CA ASP A 174 25.73 5.39 4.47
C ASP A 174 24.27 5.44 4.88
N GLU A 175 23.61 6.57 4.59
CA GLU A 175 22.20 6.79 4.88
C GLU A 175 21.59 7.79 3.88
N ILE A 176 20.37 7.51 3.45
CA ILE A 176 19.48 8.47 2.78
C ILE A 176 18.15 8.46 3.53
N ARG A 177 17.68 9.66 3.92
CA ARG A 177 16.37 9.87 4.53
C ARG A 177 15.61 10.93 3.74
N PHE A 178 14.32 10.68 3.56
CA PHE A 178 13.39 11.64 2.99
C PHE A 178 12.47 12.14 4.09
N GLU A 179 12.79 13.34 4.59
CA GLU A 179 12.12 13.93 5.75
C GLU A 179 11.20 15.09 5.34
N GLY A 180 10.26 15.43 6.20
CA GLY A 180 9.40 16.61 6.11
C GLY A 180 7.93 16.30 5.90
N ASP A 181 7.12 17.35 6.07
CA ASP A 181 5.67 17.28 6.01
C ASP A 181 5.12 17.45 4.57
N HIS A 182 6.02 17.62 3.59
CA HIS A 182 5.71 17.75 2.18
C HIS A 182 6.63 16.85 1.38
N VAL A 183 6.26 15.59 1.28
CA VAL A 183 6.92 14.62 0.42
C VAL A 183 6.04 14.36 -0.79
N GLU A 184 6.63 14.46 -1.98
CA GLU A 184 5.98 14.11 -3.24
C GLU A 184 6.83 13.05 -3.95
N ILE A 185 6.18 12.04 -4.50
CA ILE A 185 6.82 10.98 -5.27
C ILE A 185 6.11 10.86 -6.61
N GLU A 186 6.90 10.84 -7.67
CA GLU A 186 6.44 10.61 -9.03
C GLU A 186 7.25 9.49 -9.66
N PHE A 187 6.60 8.67 -10.46
CA PHE A 187 7.23 7.66 -11.33
C PHE A 187 7.05 8.09 -12.78
N PRO A 188 8.06 8.78 -13.35
CA PRO A 188 8.02 9.25 -14.73
C PRO A 188 7.91 8.14 -15.77
#